data_860182fb9cceed649c5ad67acaadd994
#
_entry.id   860182fb9cceed649c5ad67acaadd994
#
_cell.length_a   1.000
_cell.length_b   1.000
_cell.length_c   1.000
_cell.angle_alpha   90.00
_cell.angle_beta   90.00
_cell.angle_gamma   90.00
#
_symmetry.space_group_name_H-M   'P 1'
#
loop_
_entity.id
_entity.type
_entity.pdbx_description
1 polymer ?
#
loop_
_entity_poly.entity_id
_entity_poly.type
_entity_poly.pdbx_seq_one_letter_code
_entity_poly.pdbx_strand_id
1 'polypeptide(L)'
;DSLKELTVLSLEQATVLPYLTYRLAQDGIRVIRLEHPVYGDPNRLIGENVLGEERMNAYFLCINAGKEALTLNLADPAGRELFHDLIRELDVDVFATNQLPRNYEKLGIGYDALRAVKPDIIWLGVTGFGPDSDEAAYDPILQARSGLMEMTGEPDGDPQVLGIPLPDIDRKSVV
;
A
#
# COMPACT_ATOMS: atom_id res chain seq x y z
N ASP A 1 -5.74 25.11 -4.11
CA ASP A 1 -5.59 24.09 -3.05
C ASP A 1 -6.57 22.90 -3.17
N SER A 2 -7.08 22.63 -4.37
CA SER A 2 -8.05 21.56 -4.67
C SER A 2 -7.57 20.13 -4.28
N LEU A 3 -6.27 19.89 -4.27
CA LEU A 3 -5.74 18.57 -3.86
C LEU A 3 -5.93 18.25 -2.36
N LYS A 4 -6.05 19.28 -1.51
CA LYS A 4 -6.26 19.09 -0.07
C LYS A 4 -7.70 18.71 0.30
N GLU A 5 -8.61 18.81 -0.65
CA GLU A 5 -10.01 18.42 -0.48
C GLU A 5 -10.23 16.94 -0.78
N LEU A 6 -9.21 16.26 -1.38
CA LEU A 6 -9.31 14.85 -1.75
C LEU A 6 -9.25 13.93 -0.51
N THR A 7 -10.10 12.91 -0.53
CA THR A 7 -10.09 11.80 0.43
C THR A 7 -9.57 10.54 -0.24
N VAL A 8 -8.48 9.98 0.30
CA VAL A 8 -7.88 8.73 -0.15
C VAL A 8 -8.19 7.64 0.86
N LEU A 9 -8.84 6.57 0.42
CA LEU A 9 -9.00 5.34 1.19
C LEU A 9 -8.04 4.29 0.65
N SER A 10 -7.14 3.76 1.48
CA SER A 10 -6.13 2.81 1.03
C SER A 10 -6.18 1.49 1.78
N LEU A 11 -6.30 0.38 1.04
CA LEU A 11 -6.06 -0.97 1.56
C LEU A 11 -4.61 -1.34 1.26
N GLU A 12 -3.74 -1.07 2.20
CA GLU A 12 -2.29 -1.07 2.01
C GLU A 12 -1.55 -1.91 3.04
N GLN A 13 -0.38 -2.40 2.66
CA GLN A 13 0.53 -3.09 3.56
C GLN A 13 1.99 -2.95 3.10
N ALA A 14 2.92 -3.26 4.00
CA ALA A 14 4.36 -3.22 3.77
C ALA A 14 4.88 -1.80 3.45
N THR A 15 5.58 -1.57 2.33
CA THR A 15 6.34 -0.32 2.13
C THR A 15 5.81 0.53 0.99
N VAL A 16 5.61 -0.04 -0.19
CA VAL A 16 5.36 0.72 -1.43
C VAL A 16 4.18 1.67 -1.36
N LEU A 17 2.99 1.14 -1.15
CA LEU A 17 1.78 1.96 -1.08
C LEU A 17 1.72 2.76 0.22
N PRO A 18 2.09 2.21 1.41
CA PRO A 18 2.21 3.03 2.61
C PRO A 18 3.15 4.23 2.48
N TYR A 19 4.27 4.11 1.75
CA TYR A 19 5.15 5.24 1.50
C TYR A 19 4.50 6.29 0.58
N LEU A 20 3.83 5.86 -0.50
CA LEU A 20 3.10 6.77 -1.38
C LEU A 20 2.02 7.56 -0.62
N THR A 21 1.18 6.86 0.12
CA THR A 21 0.07 7.48 0.87
C THR A 21 0.57 8.33 2.04
N TYR A 22 1.72 7.99 2.64
CA TYR A 22 2.42 8.87 3.56
C TYR A 22 2.81 10.21 2.91
N ARG A 23 3.36 10.17 1.68
CA ARG A 23 3.70 11.41 0.95
C ARG A 23 2.45 12.26 0.68
N LEU A 24 1.34 11.64 0.30
CA LEU A 24 0.07 12.35 0.12
C LEU A 24 -0.42 12.99 1.42
N ALA A 25 -0.33 12.28 2.55
CA ALA A 25 -0.67 12.82 3.86
C ALA A 25 0.23 14.00 4.27
N GLN A 26 1.53 13.94 3.96
CA GLN A 26 2.46 15.08 4.19
C GLN A 26 2.10 16.30 3.34
N ASP A 27 1.55 16.12 2.15
CA ASP A 27 1.07 17.19 1.29
C ASP A 27 -0.31 17.74 1.72
N GLY A 28 -0.88 17.20 2.81
CA GLY A 28 -2.12 17.64 3.43
C GLY A 28 -3.39 17.01 2.87
N ILE A 29 -3.26 15.94 2.08
CA ILE A 29 -4.39 15.15 1.60
C ILE A 29 -4.88 14.24 2.75
N ARG A 30 -6.21 14.12 2.90
CA ARG A 30 -6.79 13.21 3.86
C ARG A 30 -6.57 11.77 3.43
N VAL A 31 -5.81 10.99 4.18
CA VAL A 31 -5.55 9.58 3.93
C VAL A 31 -6.13 8.72 5.04
N ILE A 32 -7.02 7.81 4.68
CA ILE A 32 -7.61 6.82 5.58
C ILE A 32 -7.05 5.46 5.19
N ARG A 33 -6.27 4.89 6.09
CA ARG A 33 -5.66 3.59 5.92
C ARG A 33 -6.57 2.50 6.46
N LEU A 34 -6.79 1.45 5.67
CA LEU A 34 -7.55 0.27 6.05
C LEU A 34 -6.63 -0.93 6.27
N GLU A 35 -6.78 -1.61 7.41
CA GLU A 35 -6.03 -2.81 7.77
C GLU A 35 -6.97 -3.97 8.17
N HIS A 36 -6.45 -5.18 8.07
CA HIS A 36 -7.14 -6.35 8.66
C HIS A 36 -7.05 -6.28 10.20
N PRO A 37 -8.18 -6.48 10.95
CA PRO A 37 -8.19 -6.26 12.41
C PRO A 37 -7.29 -7.20 13.21
N VAL A 38 -7.01 -8.39 12.68
CA VAL A 38 -6.18 -9.40 13.36
C VAL A 38 -4.73 -9.37 12.89
N TYR A 39 -4.53 -9.38 11.57
CA TYR A 39 -3.17 -9.50 11.01
C TYR A 39 -2.44 -8.16 10.95
N GLY A 40 -3.16 -7.08 10.60
CA GLY A 40 -2.58 -5.75 10.44
C GLY A 40 -1.50 -5.71 9.35
N ASP A 41 -0.56 -4.79 9.52
CA ASP A 41 0.59 -4.63 8.64
C ASP A 41 1.83 -5.35 9.20
N PRO A 42 2.58 -6.12 8.39
CA PRO A 42 3.81 -6.76 8.83
C PRO A 42 4.86 -5.77 9.35
N ASN A 43 4.91 -4.55 8.83
CA ASN A 43 5.85 -3.52 9.26
C ASN A 43 5.63 -3.04 10.70
N ARG A 44 4.50 -3.36 11.31
CA ARG A 44 4.24 -3.10 12.74
C ARG A 44 5.19 -3.82 13.68
N LEU A 45 5.89 -4.85 13.17
CA LEU A 45 6.83 -5.68 13.93
C LEU A 45 8.30 -5.45 13.51
N ILE A 46 8.56 -4.53 12.57
CA ILE A 46 9.90 -4.29 12.03
C ILE A 46 10.53 -3.05 12.65
N GLY A 47 11.80 -3.18 13.04
CA GLY A 47 12.57 -2.12 13.70
C GLY A 47 12.35 -2.09 15.22
N GLU A 48 12.90 -1.08 15.86
CA GLU A 48 12.80 -0.89 17.30
C GLU A 48 11.41 -0.41 17.72
N ASN A 49 10.90 -0.90 18.83
CA ASN A 49 9.67 -0.39 19.45
C ASN A 49 9.98 0.82 20.34
N VAL A 50 10.13 1.98 19.71
CA VAL A 50 10.55 3.23 20.37
C VAL A 50 9.50 3.83 21.29
N LEU A 51 8.22 3.47 21.11
CA LEU A 51 7.12 4.00 21.94
C LEU A 51 6.76 3.08 23.12
N GLY A 52 7.25 1.84 23.13
CA GLY A 52 6.81 0.82 24.08
C GLY A 52 5.39 0.29 23.85
N GLU A 53 4.73 0.74 22.80
CA GLU A 53 3.36 0.33 22.44
C GLU A 53 3.39 -0.93 21.57
N GLU A 54 2.50 -1.86 21.85
CA GLU A 54 2.45 -3.13 21.10
C GLU A 54 2.22 -2.89 19.59
N ARG A 55 3.05 -3.51 18.76
CA ARG A 55 2.95 -3.43 17.29
C ARG A 55 3.08 -2.01 16.71
N MET A 56 3.81 -1.14 17.38
CA MET A 56 4.06 0.24 16.95
C MET A 56 5.56 0.48 16.74
N ASN A 57 6.21 -0.42 15.97
CA ASN A 57 7.64 -0.35 15.73
C ASN A 57 8.01 0.78 14.75
N ALA A 58 9.26 1.20 14.81
CA ALA A 58 9.76 2.39 14.13
C ALA A 58 9.50 2.41 12.62
N TYR A 59 9.67 1.27 11.94
CA TYR A 59 9.47 1.20 10.49
C TYR A 59 8.01 1.48 10.08
N PHE A 60 7.06 0.98 10.85
CA PHE A 60 5.65 1.30 10.64
C PHE A 60 5.35 2.78 10.85
N LEU A 61 5.88 3.35 11.95
CA LEU A 61 5.61 4.73 12.33
C LEU A 61 6.10 5.74 11.29
N CYS A 62 7.30 5.54 10.75
CA CYS A 62 7.90 6.53 9.85
C CYS A 62 7.21 6.65 8.47
N ILE A 63 6.45 5.64 8.04
CA ILE A 63 5.73 5.66 6.74
C ILE A 63 4.20 5.72 6.90
N ASN A 64 3.71 5.94 8.12
CA ASN A 64 2.27 6.03 8.38
C ASN A 64 1.85 7.28 9.16
N ALA A 65 2.78 8.17 9.48
CA ALA A 65 2.49 9.41 10.17
C ALA A 65 1.51 10.29 9.38
N GLY A 66 0.54 10.87 10.07
CA GLY A 66 -0.46 11.76 9.48
C GLY A 66 -1.66 11.08 8.82
N LYS A 67 -1.71 9.74 8.80
CA LYS A 67 -2.87 8.99 8.30
C LYS A 67 -3.88 8.71 9.40
N GLU A 68 -5.16 8.70 9.03
CA GLU A 68 -6.22 8.06 9.81
C GLU A 68 -6.15 6.54 9.62
N ALA A 69 -6.63 5.76 10.59
CA ALA A 69 -6.59 4.30 10.51
C ALA A 69 -7.95 3.68 10.86
N LEU A 70 -8.35 2.72 10.06
CA LEU A 70 -9.52 1.86 10.29
C LEU A 70 -9.11 0.39 10.19
N THR A 71 -9.83 -0.46 10.90
CA THR A 71 -9.69 -1.91 10.76
C THR A 71 -10.98 -2.52 10.25
N LEU A 72 -10.90 -3.39 9.24
CA LEU A 72 -12.06 -4.04 8.65
C LEU A 72 -11.67 -5.38 8.03
N ASN A 73 -12.48 -6.42 8.26
CA ASN A 73 -12.28 -7.72 7.65
C ASN A 73 -13.06 -7.81 6.33
N LEU A 74 -12.43 -7.55 5.21
CA LEU A 74 -13.04 -7.63 3.87
C LEU A 74 -13.28 -9.08 3.39
N ALA A 75 -12.78 -10.09 4.08
CA ALA A 75 -13.14 -11.46 3.80
C ALA A 75 -14.57 -11.80 4.29
N ASP A 76 -15.09 -11.03 5.24
CA ASP A 76 -16.46 -11.11 5.73
C ASP A 76 -17.42 -10.33 4.82
N PRO A 77 -18.57 -10.89 4.41
CA PRO A 77 -19.58 -10.16 3.63
C PRO A 77 -20.04 -8.86 4.29
N ALA A 78 -20.31 -8.85 5.59
CA ALA A 78 -20.71 -7.64 6.31
C ALA A 78 -19.59 -6.59 6.33
N GLY A 79 -18.32 -7.04 6.38
CA GLY A 79 -17.16 -6.15 6.24
C GLY A 79 -17.09 -5.49 4.87
N ARG A 80 -17.41 -6.21 3.79
CA ARG A 80 -17.46 -5.62 2.43
C ARG A 80 -18.62 -4.64 2.27
N GLU A 81 -19.78 -4.94 2.82
CA GLU A 81 -20.92 -3.99 2.81
C GLU A 81 -20.54 -2.68 3.51
N LEU A 82 -19.99 -2.77 4.70
CA LEU A 82 -19.52 -1.60 5.45
C LEU A 82 -18.41 -0.83 4.69
N PHE A 83 -17.52 -1.53 4.01
CA PHE A 83 -16.47 -0.90 3.19
C PHE A 83 -17.07 -0.09 2.03
N HIS A 84 -18.10 -0.61 1.35
CA HIS A 84 -18.80 0.10 0.29
C HIS A 84 -19.58 1.30 0.85
N ASP A 85 -20.17 1.17 2.04
CA ASP A 85 -20.81 2.30 2.72
C ASP A 85 -19.80 3.40 3.08
N LEU A 86 -18.63 3.02 3.59
CA LEU A 86 -17.56 3.99 3.88
C LEU A 86 -17.12 4.77 2.64
N ILE A 87 -17.02 4.12 1.47
CA ILE A 87 -16.68 4.81 0.22
C ILE A 87 -17.70 5.88 -0.12
N ARG A 88 -19.00 5.61 0.07
CA ARG A 88 -20.07 6.58 -0.19
C ARG A 88 -20.12 7.69 0.86
N GLU A 89 -20.16 7.31 2.12
CA GLU A 89 -20.39 8.24 3.25
C GLU A 89 -19.20 9.18 3.48
N LEU A 90 -17.98 8.72 3.21
CA LEU A 90 -16.78 9.55 3.33
C LEU A 90 -16.44 10.29 2.03
N ASP A 91 -17.27 10.13 0.99
CA ASP A 91 -17.05 10.70 -0.34
C ASP A 91 -15.64 10.46 -0.86
N VAL A 92 -15.21 9.19 -0.87
CA VAL A 92 -13.84 8.80 -1.22
C VAL A 92 -13.57 9.11 -2.68
N ASP A 93 -12.59 9.98 -2.96
CA ASP A 93 -12.17 10.33 -4.32
C ASP A 93 -11.24 9.27 -4.92
N VAL A 94 -10.32 8.76 -4.10
CA VAL A 94 -9.30 7.80 -4.55
C VAL A 94 -9.31 6.57 -3.66
N PHE A 95 -9.51 5.41 -4.27
CA PHE A 95 -9.20 4.14 -3.62
C PHE A 95 -7.87 3.60 -4.12
N ALA A 96 -6.97 3.24 -3.19
CA ALA A 96 -5.65 2.71 -3.51
C ALA A 96 -5.41 1.34 -2.86
N THR A 97 -4.78 0.41 -3.58
CA THR A 97 -4.43 -0.90 -3.02
C THR A 97 -3.14 -1.46 -3.62
N ASN A 98 -2.37 -2.19 -2.79
CA ASN A 98 -1.27 -3.04 -3.23
C ASN A 98 -1.52 -4.52 -2.96
N GLN A 99 -2.79 -4.91 -2.86
CA GLN A 99 -3.19 -6.30 -2.87
C GLN A 99 -2.90 -6.93 -4.25
N LEU A 100 -2.62 -8.23 -4.27
CA LEU A 100 -2.46 -8.95 -5.54
C LEU A 100 -3.78 -9.00 -6.32
N PRO A 101 -3.77 -8.90 -7.66
CA PRO A 101 -4.97 -8.87 -8.50
C PRO A 101 -5.95 -10.00 -8.23
N ARG A 102 -5.47 -11.22 -7.98
CA ARG A 102 -6.31 -12.39 -7.63
C ARG A 102 -7.18 -12.20 -6.38
N ASN A 103 -6.90 -11.21 -5.54
CA ASN A 103 -7.67 -10.93 -4.34
C ASN A 103 -8.78 -9.90 -4.56
N TYR A 104 -8.79 -9.17 -5.68
CA TYR A 104 -9.69 -8.03 -5.88
C TYR A 104 -11.16 -8.43 -5.84
N GLU A 105 -11.53 -9.49 -6.55
CA GLU A 105 -12.90 -9.99 -6.57
C GLU A 105 -13.33 -10.50 -5.19
N LYS A 106 -12.50 -11.35 -4.57
CA LYS A 106 -12.77 -11.93 -3.25
C LYS A 106 -12.98 -10.87 -2.16
N LEU A 107 -12.22 -9.78 -2.22
CA LEU A 107 -12.29 -8.69 -1.25
C LEU A 107 -13.31 -7.60 -1.62
N GLY A 108 -13.91 -7.66 -2.82
CA GLY A 108 -14.86 -6.66 -3.30
C GLY A 108 -14.23 -5.29 -3.58
N ILE A 109 -12.94 -5.26 -3.92
CA ILE A 109 -12.15 -4.04 -4.10
C ILE A 109 -11.77 -3.75 -5.56
N GLY A 110 -12.23 -4.57 -6.51
CA GLY A 110 -11.96 -4.37 -7.93
C GLY A 110 -12.60 -3.08 -8.47
N TYR A 111 -12.03 -2.55 -9.55
CA TYR A 111 -12.47 -1.29 -10.14
C TYR A 111 -13.98 -1.26 -10.44
N ASP A 112 -14.51 -2.31 -11.11
CA ASP A 112 -15.93 -2.35 -11.48
C ASP A 112 -16.85 -2.38 -10.26
N ALA A 113 -16.45 -3.09 -9.19
CA ALA A 113 -17.21 -3.14 -7.94
C ALA A 113 -17.27 -1.76 -7.29
N LEU A 114 -16.14 -1.04 -7.21
CA LEU A 114 -16.08 0.27 -6.58
C LEU A 114 -16.74 1.36 -7.44
N ARG A 115 -16.60 1.28 -8.77
CA ARG A 115 -17.30 2.17 -9.69
C ARG A 115 -18.81 2.05 -9.61
N ALA A 116 -19.33 0.86 -9.33
CA ALA A 116 -20.76 0.66 -9.09
C ALA A 116 -21.25 1.37 -7.82
N VAL A 117 -20.37 1.53 -6.82
CA VAL A 117 -20.65 2.23 -5.56
C VAL A 117 -20.49 3.74 -5.70
N LYS A 118 -19.41 4.19 -6.36
CA LYS A 118 -19.06 5.60 -6.61
C LYS A 118 -18.53 5.73 -8.05
N PRO A 119 -19.37 6.23 -9.00
CA PRO A 119 -19.05 6.22 -10.43
C PRO A 119 -17.83 7.04 -10.85
N ASP A 120 -17.46 8.03 -10.08
CA ASP A 120 -16.34 8.96 -10.30
C ASP A 120 -15.07 8.59 -9.51
N ILE A 121 -15.06 7.42 -8.85
CA ILE A 121 -13.90 6.98 -8.06
C ILE A 121 -12.65 6.80 -8.94
N ILE A 122 -11.54 7.34 -8.47
CA ILE A 122 -10.22 7.04 -9.03
C ILE A 122 -9.70 5.78 -8.34
N TRP A 123 -9.39 4.76 -9.13
CA TRP A 123 -8.89 3.49 -8.62
C TRP A 123 -7.42 3.31 -8.94
N LEU A 124 -6.59 3.07 -7.93
CA LEU A 124 -5.14 2.86 -8.05
C LEU A 124 -4.74 1.48 -7.54
N GLY A 125 -4.29 0.61 -8.43
CA GLY A 125 -3.65 -0.66 -8.09
C GLY A 125 -2.13 -0.57 -8.24
N VAL A 126 -1.39 -0.88 -7.17
CA VAL A 126 0.07 -0.95 -7.19
C VAL A 126 0.49 -2.41 -7.22
N THR A 127 1.12 -2.83 -8.31
CA THR A 127 1.62 -4.20 -8.52
C THR A 127 3.10 -4.18 -8.85
N GLY A 128 3.78 -5.33 -8.70
CA GLY A 128 5.19 -5.42 -9.04
C GLY A 128 5.46 -5.66 -10.51
N PHE A 129 4.60 -6.45 -11.15
CA PHE A 129 4.81 -6.97 -12.50
C PHE A 129 3.58 -6.74 -13.40
N GLY A 130 2.78 -5.73 -13.09
CA GLY A 130 1.58 -5.38 -13.85
C GLY A 130 0.29 -6.05 -13.34
N PRO A 131 -0.86 -5.65 -13.90
CA PRO A 131 -2.18 -6.10 -13.42
C PRO A 131 -2.47 -7.57 -13.74
N ASP A 132 -1.78 -8.15 -14.71
CA ASP A 132 -1.99 -9.53 -15.16
C ASP A 132 -1.06 -10.53 -14.45
N SER A 133 -0.29 -10.07 -13.45
CA SER A 133 0.67 -10.89 -12.71
C SER A 133 0.31 -11.01 -11.24
N ASP A 134 0.27 -12.24 -10.74
CA ASP A 134 0.16 -12.57 -9.32
C ASP A 134 1.53 -12.84 -8.66
N GLU A 135 2.63 -12.54 -9.35
CA GLU A 135 3.96 -12.71 -8.81
C GLU A 135 4.22 -11.74 -7.66
N ALA A 136 4.70 -12.25 -6.54
CA ALA A 136 5.07 -11.43 -5.39
C ALA A 136 6.30 -10.58 -5.72
N ALA A 137 6.20 -9.28 -5.54
CA ALA A 137 7.23 -8.32 -5.88
C ALA A 137 7.83 -7.66 -4.64
N TYR A 138 8.55 -8.44 -3.84
CA TYR A 138 9.36 -7.91 -2.76
C TYR A 138 10.59 -7.19 -3.33
N ASP A 139 11.08 -6.20 -2.60
CA ASP A 139 12.22 -5.37 -3.02
C ASP A 139 13.43 -6.15 -3.56
N PRO A 140 13.95 -7.21 -2.88
CA PRO A 140 15.07 -7.98 -3.42
C PRO A 140 14.76 -8.67 -4.75
N ILE A 141 13.51 -9.11 -4.96
CA ILE A 141 13.09 -9.72 -6.23
C ILE A 141 13.13 -8.69 -7.36
N LEU A 142 12.65 -7.48 -7.08
CA LEU A 142 12.68 -6.38 -8.04
C LEU A 142 14.11 -5.92 -8.33
N GLN A 143 14.98 -5.84 -7.34
CA GLN A 143 16.39 -5.53 -7.52
C GLN A 143 17.09 -6.57 -8.41
N ALA A 144 16.81 -7.86 -8.19
CA ALA A 144 17.37 -8.93 -9.01
C ALA A 144 16.86 -8.86 -10.47
N ARG A 145 15.54 -8.68 -10.65
CA ARG A 145 14.90 -8.66 -11.98
C ARG A 145 15.27 -7.42 -12.80
N SER A 146 15.53 -6.29 -12.16
CA SER A 146 15.92 -5.04 -12.83
C SER A 146 17.42 -4.96 -13.16
N GLY A 147 18.23 -5.87 -12.67
CA GLY A 147 19.68 -5.83 -12.83
C GLY A 147 20.39 -4.93 -11.81
N LEU A 148 19.69 -4.30 -10.87
CA LEU A 148 20.29 -3.46 -9.84
C LEU A 148 21.33 -4.22 -9.01
N MET A 149 21.07 -5.49 -8.71
CA MET A 149 22.02 -6.31 -7.94
C MET A 149 23.32 -6.57 -8.70
N GLU A 150 23.24 -6.72 -10.03
CA GLU A 150 24.42 -6.91 -10.89
C GLU A 150 25.29 -5.67 -10.98
N MET A 151 24.69 -4.49 -10.85
CA MET A 151 25.41 -3.21 -10.85
C MET A 151 25.99 -2.83 -9.48
N THR A 152 25.74 -3.65 -8.46
CA THR A 152 26.13 -3.40 -7.07
C THR A 152 27.16 -4.43 -6.61
N GLY A 153 28.19 -3.96 -5.92
CA GLY A 153 29.26 -4.81 -5.40
C GLY A 153 30.60 -4.62 -6.11
N GLU A 154 31.48 -5.58 -5.95
CA GLU A 154 32.81 -5.59 -6.56
C GLU A 154 32.74 -6.09 -8.00
N PRO A 155 33.58 -5.55 -8.91
CA PRO A 155 33.74 -6.12 -10.24
C PRO A 155 34.10 -7.62 -10.15
N ASP A 156 33.45 -8.44 -10.95
CA ASP A 156 33.62 -9.90 -10.97
C ASP A 156 33.17 -10.62 -9.67
N GLY A 157 32.48 -9.92 -8.76
CA GLY A 157 31.88 -10.47 -7.55
C GLY A 157 30.46 -11.00 -7.76
N ASP A 158 29.89 -11.56 -6.69
CA ASP A 158 28.48 -11.96 -6.70
C ASP A 158 27.56 -10.72 -6.68
N PRO A 159 26.38 -10.75 -7.36
CA PRO A 159 25.39 -9.67 -7.30
C PRO A 159 24.96 -9.36 -5.86
N GLN A 160 24.88 -8.10 -5.50
CA GLN A 160 24.58 -7.66 -4.14
C GLN A 160 23.33 -6.79 -4.06
N VAL A 161 22.54 -7.00 -2.99
CA VAL A 161 21.37 -6.18 -2.71
C VAL A 161 21.81 -4.78 -2.24
N LEU A 162 21.17 -3.74 -2.77
CA LEU A 162 21.30 -2.40 -2.21
C LEU A 162 20.83 -2.38 -0.75
N GLY A 163 21.53 -1.66 0.10
CA GLY A 163 21.20 -1.52 1.52
C GLY A 163 19.96 -0.67 1.82
N ILE A 164 19.24 -0.24 0.78
CA ILE A 164 17.97 0.49 0.88
C ILE A 164 16.93 -0.19 -0.01
N PRO A 165 15.66 -0.25 0.37
CA PRO A 165 14.58 -0.83 -0.44
C PRO A 165 14.16 0.13 -1.57
N LEU A 166 15.08 0.39 -2.51
CA LEU A 166 14.89 1.37 -3.57
C LEU A 166 13.68 1.07 -4.47
N PRO A 167 13.46 -0.15 -4.97
CA PRO A 167 12.26 -0.47 -5.74
C PRO A 167 10.95 -0.24 -4.97
N ASP A 168 10.95 -0.42 -3.66
CA ASP A 168 9.78 -0.18 -2.83
C ASP A 168 9.49 1.32 -2.62
N ILE A 169 10.53 2.15 -2.61
CA ILE A 169 10.42 3.59 -2.39
C ILE A 169 10.17 4.35 -3.70
N ASP A 170 10.84 3.96 -4.78
CA ASP A 170 10.81 4.68 -6.07
C ASP A 170 10.14 3.88 -7.20
N ARG A 171 9.03 3.21 -6.90
CA ARG A 171 8.25 2.46 -7.91
C ARG A 171 7.65 3.31 -9.04
N LYS A 172 7.76 4.63 -8.98
CA LYS A 172 7.38 5.53 -10.07
C LYS A 172 8.21 5.33 -11.33
N SER A 173 9.37 4.69 -11.23
CA SER A 173 10.35 4.60 -12.32
C SER A 173 10.37 3.24 -13.03
N VAL A 174 9.53 2.27 -12.65
CA VAL A 174 9.61 0.88 -13.11
C VAL A 174 8.36 0.41 -13.88
N VAL A 175 7.48 1.33 -14.25
CA VAL A 175 6.32 1.01 -15.11
C VAL A 175 6.43 1.75 -16.42
#